data_a50e5193042a50506973023e66259940
#
_entry.id   a50e5193042a50506973023e66259940
#
_cell.length_a   1.000
_cell.length_b   1.000
_cell.length_c   1.000
_cell.angle_alpha   90.00
_cell.angle_beta   90.00
_cell.angle_gamma   90.00
#
_symmetry.space_group_name_H-M   'P 1'
#
loop_
_entity.id
_entity.type
_entity.pdbx_description
1 polymer ?
#
loop_
_entity_poly.entity_id
_entity_poly.type
_entity_poly.pdbx_seq_one_letter_code
_entity_poly.pdbx_strand_id
1 'polypeptide(L)'
;MNILTQCCGIFLLFVIMYFYNSQKKVQLQTGRAFMGIWITTFFSLLLDTLSMVLLTYRDSLPDFLVKFGCKAYVSSLVWLAIFCVIYVYSDIYERSDLFNKYRKRLCLCGALFMVAVFSLPLYIHAEKANDTYTYGPAVILTYTLAASVLVFLSILLHIHRNKINPNRRRAMRGWIGVWILAAQIQVLNNALLLVGFAGALGVMIIYLRLENPEANVDRETGLFNQTAFLLYMEQLLNQKND
;
A
#
# COMPACT_ATOMS: atom_id res chain seq x y z
N MET A 1 -20.01 14.96 2.15
CA MET A 1 -18.93 14.04 1.76
C MET A 1 -19.32 12.61 2.11
N ASN A 2 -19.03 11.62 1.24
CA ASN A 2 -19.44 10.23 1.44
C ASN A 2 -18.27 9.39 1.97
N ILE A 3 -18.35 8.93 3.22
CA ILE A 3 -17.31 8.12 3.91
C ILE A 3 -17.50 6.60 3.61
N LEU A 4 -18.53 6.24 2.85
CA LEU A 4 -18.91 4.84 2.65
C LEU A 4 -17.78 4.02 2.01
N THR A 5 -17.07 4.57 1.04
CA THR A 5 -15.95 3.90 0.33
C THR A 5 -14.80 3.58 1.28
N GLN A 6 -14.46 4.47 2.20
CA GLN A 6 -13.41 4.25 3.20
C GLN A 6 -13.83 3.19 4.21
N CYS A 7 -15.08 3.25 4.69
CA CYS A 7 -15.61 2.21 5.59
C CYS A 7 -15.63 0.83 4.93
N CYS A 8 -16.03 0.73 3.66
CA CYS A 8 -15.95 -0.53 2.89
C CYS A 8 -14.51 -1.02 2.75
N GLY A 9 -13.56 -0.12 2.49
CA GLY A 9 -12.14 -0.46 2.40
C GLY A 9 -11.58 -0.99 3.73
N ILE A 10 -11.89 -0.32 4.84
CA ILE A 10 -11.49 -0.74 6.19
C ILE A 10 -12.10 -2.11 6.53
N PHE A 11 -13.39 -2.30 6.27
CA PHE A 11 -14.06 -3.57 6.49
C PHE A 11 -13.42 -4.70 5.67
N LEU A 12 -13.11 -4.46 4.39
CA LEU A 12 -12.42 -5.41 3.53
C LEU A 12 -11.05 -5.80 4.12
N LEU A 13 -10.28 -4.85 4.62
CA LEU A 13 -8.99 -5.11 5.25
C LEU A 13 -9.12 -5.97 6.52
N PHE A 14 -10.14 -5.75 7.34
CA PHE A 14 -10.40 -6.60 8.50
C PHE A 14 -10.75 -8.03 8.10
N VAL A 15 -11.58 -8.21 7.08
CA VAL A 15 -11.91 -9.54 6.55
C VAL A 15 -10.65 -10.26 6.06
N ILE A 16 -9.80 -9.59 5.29
CA ILE A 16 -8.53 -10.16 4.81
C ILE A 16 -7.64 -10.55 5.99
N MET A 17 -7.53 -9.70 7.02
CA MET A 17 -6.70 -9.98 8.19
C MET A 17 -7.23 -11.15 9.01
N TYR A 18 -8.54 -11.26 9.15
CA TYR A 18 -9.17 -12.40 9.82
C TYR A 18 -8.78 -13.71 9.13
N PHE A 19 -8.97 -13.82 7.82
CA PHE A 19 -8.58 -15.01 7.06
C PHE A 19 -7.07 -15.23 7.07
N TYR A 20 -6.28 -14.16 6.90
CA TYR A 20 -4.82 -14.25 6.96
C TYR A 20 -4.33 -14.78 8.31
N ASN A 21 -4.96 -14.43 9.45
CA ASN A 21 -4.57 -14.89 10.78
C ASN A 21 -5.12 -16.26 11.16
N SER A 22 -6.24 -16.68 10.58
CA SER A 22 -6.89 -17.97 10.88
C SER A 22 -6.12 -19.17 10.32
N GLN A 23 -5.14 -18.96 9.44
CA GLN A 23 -4.45 -20.03 8.73
C GLN A 23 -3.05 -20.28 9.28
N LYS A 24 -2.57 -21.54 9.23
CA LYS A 24 -1.19 -21.90 9.60
C LYS A 24 -0.21 -21.23 8.62
N LYS A 25 0.72 -20.44 9.14
CA LYS A 25 1.65 -19.64 8.34
C LYS A 25 3.05 -20.19 8.42
N VAL A 26 3.73 -20.22 7.27
CA VAL A 26 5.18 -20.20 7.21
C VAL A 26 5.61 -18.73 7.30
N GLN A 27 6.48 -18.39 8.24
CA GLN A 27 7.00 -17.04 8.39
C GLN A 27 8.01 -16.73 7.28
N LEU A 28 7.52 -16.47 6.09
CA LEU A 28 8.32 -16.04 4.95
C LEU A 28 8.62 -14.52 5.05
N GLN A 29 9.74 -14.10 4.49
CA GLN A 29 10.11 -12.67 4.39
C GLN A 29 9.02 -11.86 3.67
N THR A 30 8.37 -12.47 2.68
CA THR A 30 7.25 -11.92 1.92
C THR A 30 6.01 -11.67 2.76
N GLY A 31 5.66 -12.56 3.69
CA GLY A 31 4.55 -12.37 4.60
C GLY A 31 4.75 -11.16 5.53
N ARG A 32 5.99 -10.91 5.99
CA ARG A 32 6.31 -9.69 6.76
C ARG A 32 6.17 -8.42 5.91
N ALA A 33 6.59 -8.46 4.66
CA ALA A 33 6.44 -7.34 3.74
C ALA A 33 4.96 -7.09 3.37
N PHE A 34 4.15 -8.15 3.21
CA PHE A 34 2.70 -8.06 3.03
C PHE A 34 2.01 -7.38 4.22
N MET A 35 2.39 -7.76 5.46
CA MET A 35 1.88 -7.07 6.66
C MET A 35 2.20 -5.58 6.65
N GLY A 36 3.37 -5.19 6.15
CA GLY A 36 3.73 -3.78 5.97
C GLY A 36 2.77 -3.05 5.02
N ILE A 37 2.41 -3.65 3.88
CA ILE A 37 1.42 -3.08 2.95
C ILE A 37 0.04 -3.00 3.63
N TRP A 38 -0.40 -4.07 4.29
CA TRP A 38 -1.69 -4.10 4.96
C TRP A 38 -1.81 -2.97 6.01
N ILE A 39 -0.81 -2.86 6.91
CA ILE A 39 -0.77 -1.85 7.96
C ILE A 39 -0.79 -0.44 7.34
N THR A 40 0.03 -0.20 6.32
CA THR A 40 0.11 1.13 5.67
C THR A 40 -1.20 1.50 4.98
N THR A 41 -1.86 0.53 4.32
CA THR A 41 -3.17 0.75 3.68
C THR A 41 -4.25 1.04 4.71
N PHE A 42 -4.25 0.31 5.83
CA PHE A 42 -5.20 0.52 6.92
C PHE A 42 -5.06 1.92 7.52
N PHE A 43 -3.83 2.33 7.86
CA PHE A 43 -3.59 3.69 8.37
C PHE A 43 -3.89 4.77 7.33
N SER A 44 -3.62 4.52 6.04
CA SER A 44 -3.97 5.46 4.97
C SER A 44 -5.48 5.67 4.89
N LEU A 45 -6.30 4.62 4.97
CA LEU A 45 -7.76 4.73 4.99
C LEU A 45 -8.29 5.42 6.25
N LEU A 46 -7.69 5.16 7.42
CA LEU A 46 -8.03 5.88 8.64
C LEU A 46 -7.74 7.37 8.54
N LEU A 47 -6.56 7.74 8.01
CA LEU A 47 -6.17 9.13 7.80
C LEU A 47 -7.03 9.81 6.73
N ASP A 48 -7.45 9.08 5.68
CA ASP A 48 -8.40 9.56 4.69
C ASP A 48 -9.74 9.90 5.33
N THR A 49 -10.31 8.96 6.09
CA THR A 49 -11.54 9.16 6.86
C THR A 49 -11.42 10.34 7.82
N LEU A 50 -10.31 10.41 8.57
CA LEU A 50 -10.04 11.51 9.50
C LEU A 50 -9.96 12.86 8.78
N SER A 51 -9.24 12.92 7.64
CA SER A 51 -9.12 14.15 6.86
C SER A 51 -10.47 14.66 6.38
N MET A 52 -11.36 13.74 5.96
CA MET A 52 -12.74 14.07 5.56
C MET A 52 -13.57 14.64 6.72
N VAL A 53 -13.48 14.04 7.90
CA VAL A 53 -14.16 14.52 9.10
C VAL A 53 -13.65 15.92 9.48
N LEU A 54 -12.33 16.12 9.48
CA LEU A 54 -11.71 17.41 9.78
C LEU A 54 -12.13 18.50 8.76
N LEU A 55 -12.21 18.15 7.47
CA LEU A 55 -12.70 19.08 6.44
C LEU A 55 -14.18 19.42 6.60
N THR A 56 -15.01 18.47 7.05
CA THR A 56 -16.45 18.70 7.30
C THR A 56 -16.68 19.65 8.46
N TYR A 57 -15.90 19.52 9.55
CA TYR A 57 -16.00 20.35 10.75
C TYR A 57 -14.98 21.50 10.82
N ARG A 58 -14.41 21.91 9.69
CA ARG A 58 -13.30 22.88 9.61
C ARG A 58 -13.64 24.23 10.27
N ASP A 59 -14.90 24.68 10.18
CA ASP A 59 -15.31 25.96 10.72
C ASP A 59 -15.34 25.99 12.27
N SER A 60 -15.37 24.80 12.89
CA SER A 60 -15.36 24.61 14.35
C SER A 60 -13.97 24.19 14.87
N LEU A 61 -13.00 23.92 14.00
CA LEU A 61 -11.69 23.38 14.36
C LEU A 61 -10.55 24.37 14.02
N PRO A 62 -9.43 24.35 14.77
CA PRO A 62 -8.27 25.13 14.42
C PRO A 62 -7.73 24.75 13.02
N ASP A 63 -7.44 25.74 12.18
CA ASP A 63 -6.94 25.57 10.81
C ASP A 63 -5.67 24.69 10.73
N PHE A 64 -4.78 24.82 11.73
CA PHE A 64 -3.60 23.96 11.87
C PHE A 64 -3.98 22.47 11.95
N LEU A 65 -4.99 22.10 12.74
CA LEU A 65 -5.39 20.70 12.92
C LEU A 65 -5.94 20.11 11.62
N VAL A 66 -6.76 20.89 10.91
CA VAL A 66 -7.33 20.46 9.63
C VAL A 66 -6.22 20.25 8.59
N LYS A 67 -5.31 21.23 8.44
CA LYS A 67 -4.17 21.11 7.51
C LYS A 67 -3.23 19.97 7.88
N PHE A 68 -2.99 19.75 9.17
CA PHE A 68 -2.14 18.64 9.64
C PHE A 68 -2.76 17.28 9.27
N GLY A 69 -4.06 17.07 9.52
CA GLY A 69 -4.75 15.83 9.16
C GLY A 69 -4.72 15.56 7.64
N CYS A 70 -4.99 16.59 6.83
CA CYS A 70 -4.90 16.48 5.38
C CYS A 70 -3.48 16.15 4.89
N LYS A 71 -2.44 16.79 5.46
CA LYS A 71 -1.04 16.48 5.13
C LYS A 71 -0.66 15.06 5.55
N ALA A 72 -1.11 14.60 6.71
CA ALA A 72 -0.89 13.23 7.17
C ALA A 72 -1.49 12.21 6.19
N TYR A 73 -2.72 12.43 5.74
CA TYR A 73 -3.36 11.59 4.74
C TYR A 73 -2.57 11.54 3.42
N VAL A 74 -2.30 12.68 2.79
CA VAL A 74 -1.58 12.68 1.51
C VAL A 74 -0.19 12.06 1.63
N SER A 75 0.51 12.27 2.75
CA SER A 75 1.81 11.63 3.02
C SER A 75 1.70 10.10 3.10
N SER A 76 0.59 9.57 3.60
CA SER A 76 0.37 8.12 3.74
C SER A 76 0.32 7.39 2.39
N LEU A 77 -0.12 8.06 1.31
CA LEU A 77 -0.13 7.51 -0.05
C LEU A 77 1.27 7.21 -0.59
N VAL A 78 2.24 8.06 -0.25
CA VAL A 78 3.66 7.83 -0.61
C VAL A 78 4.20 6.61 0.14
N TRP A 79 3.88 6.48 1.42
CA TRP A 79 4.27 5.32 2.22
C TRP A 79 3.68 4.02 1.68
N LEU A 80 2.42 4.02 1.27
CA LEU A 80 1.79 2.87 0.63
C LEU A 80 2.56 2.45 -0.63
N ALA A 81 2.91 3.39 -1.50
CA ALA A 81 3.68 3.12 -2.71
C ALA A 81 5.09 2.57 -2.40
N ILE A 82 5.77 3.10 -1.37
CA ILE A 82 7.08 2.61 -0.91
C ILE A 82 6.98 1.17 -0.39
N PHE A 83 5.98 0.84 0.41
CA PHE A 83 5.81 -0.52 0.91
C PHE A 83 5.54 -1.54 -0.19
N CYS A 84 4.95 -1.11 -1.31
CA CYS A 84 4.81 -1.96 -2.49
C CYS A 84 6.16 -2.26 -3.15
N VAL A 85 7.05 -1.27 -3.21
CA VAL A 85 8.43 -1.49 -3.67
C VAL A 85 9.17 -2.45 -2.73
N ILE A 86 9.03 -2.26 -1.41
CA ILE A 86 9.63 -3.16 -0.41
C ILE A 86 9.12 -4.59 -0.58
N TYR A 87 7.83 -4.77 -0.86
CA TYR A 87 7.24 -6.08 -1.11
C TYR A 87 7.82 -6.76 -2.35
N VAL A 88 8.03 -6.01 -3.43
CA VAL A 88 8.67 -6.56 -4.63
C VAL A 88 10.15 -6.84 -4.39
N TYR A 89 10.84 -6.01 -3.62
CA TYR A 89 12.24 -6.27 -3.25
C TYR A 89 12.41 -7.52 -2.38
N SER A 90 11.41 -7.93 -1.62
CA SER A 90 11.46 -9.17 -0.86
C SER A 90 11.57 -10.44 -1.74
N ASP A 91 11.21 -10.34 -3.03
CA ASP A 91 11.41 -11.42 -4.01
C ASP A 91 12.77 -11.33 -4.72
N ILE A 92 13.24 -10.11 -4.98
CA ILE A 92 14.45 -9.87 -5.77
C ILE A 92 15.71 -10.18 -4.96
N TYR A 93 15.68 -9.83 -3.67
CA TYR A 93 16.80 -9.99 -2.76
C TYR A 93 16.51 -11.10 -1.75
N GLU A 94 16.97 -12.30 -2.06
CA GLU A 94 16.87 -13.48 -1.20
C GLU A 94 17.70 -13.32 0.09
N ARG A 95 18.85 -12.62 -0.01
CA ARG A 95 19.71 -12.34 1.16
C ARG A 95 19.11 -11.28 2.06
N SER A 96 18.98 -11.63 3.33
CA SER A 96 18.40 -10.76 4.36
C SER A 96 19.13 -9.42 4.51
N ASP A 97 20.46 -9.41 4.38
CA ASP A 97 21.29 -8.20 4.54
C ASP A 97 21.04 -7.17 3.44
N LEU A 98 21.03 -7.59 2.18
CA LEU A 98 20.74 -6.70 1.06
C LEU A 98 19.32 -6.15 1.12
N PHE A 99 18.35 -7.02 1.41
CA PHE A 99 16.96 -6.60 1.61
C PHE A 99 16.84 -5.55 2.72
N ASN A 100 17.44 -5.81 3.89
CA ASN A 100 17.41 -4.88 5.01
C ASN A 100 18.07 -3.53 4.68
N LYS A 101 19.16 -3.53 3.93
CA LYS A 101 19.84 -2.30 3.46
C LYS A 101 18.93 -1.48 2.54
N TYR A 102 18.29 -2.11 1.54
CA TYR A 102 17.37 -1.41 0.62
C TYR A 102 16.11 -0.95 1.32
N ARG A 103 15.53 -1.78 2.20
CA ARG A 103 14.38 -1.40 3.03
C ARG A 103 14.67 -0.15 3.85
N LYS A 104 15.81 -0.10 4.57
CA LYS A 104 16.22 1.08 5.36
C LYS A 104 16.35 2.33 4.49
N ARG A 105 16.95 2.22 3.29
CA ARG A 105 17.09 3.35 2.36
C ARG A 105 15.73 3.86 1.87
N LEU A 106 14.83 2.96 1.49
CA LEU A 106 13.48 3.32 1.06
C LEU A 106 12.67 3.98 2.18
N CYS A 107 12.76 3.46 3.41
CA CYS A 107 12.13 4.10 4.56
C CYS A 107 12.71 5.48 4.86
N LEU A 108 14.03 5.67 4.73
CA LEU A 108 14.68 6.98 4.88
C LEU A 108 14.19 7.96 3.81
N CYS A 109 14.13 7.53 2.54
CA CYS A 109 13.54 8.35 1.47
C CYS A 109 12.10 8.74 1.78
N GLY A 110 11.27 7.79 2.26
CA GLY A 110 9.89 8.07 2.67
C GLY A 110 9.80 9.10 3.79
N ALA A 111 10.67 9.00 4.79
CA ALA A 111 10.73 9.99 5.88
C ALA A 111 11.13 11.38 5.38
N LEU A 112 12.11 11.49 4.49
CA LEU A 112 12.52 12.77 3.88
C LEU A 112 11.37 13.38 3.05
N PHE A 113 10.65 12.56 2.28
CA PHE A 113 9.48 13.01 1.53
C PHE A 113 8.35 13.48 2.44
N MET A 114 8.11 12.79 3.55
CA MET A 114 7.14 13.23 4.55
C MET A 114 7.50 14.62 5.11
N VAL A 115 8.77 14.84 5.47
CA VAL A 115 9.25 16.16 5.91
C VAL A 115 9.01 17.22 4.83
N ALA A 116 9.32 16.91 3.57
CA ALA A 116 9.08 17.83 2.45
C ALA A 116 7.60 18.19 2.29
N VAL A 117 6.69 17.19 2.35
CA VAL A 117 5.23 17.42 2.26
C VAL A 117 4.74 18.30 3.42
N PHE A 118 5.23 18.05 4.65
CA PHE A 118 4.84 18.85 5.81
C PHE A 118 5.39 20.28 5.76
N SER A 119 6.52 20.52 5.11
CA SER A 119 7.12 21.86 4.94
C SER A 119 6.39 22.71 3.89
N LEU A 120 5.73 22.09 2.91
CA LEU A 120 5.05 22.79 1.83
C LEU A 120 3.66 23.28 2.23
N PRO A 121 3.18 24.39 1.64
CA PRO A 121 1.83 24.87 1.89
C PRO A 121 0.78 23.94 1.30
N LEU A 122 -0.35 23.82 2.02
CA LEU A 122 -1.56 23.10 1.60
C LEU A 122 -2.73 24.07 1.77
N TYR A 123 -3.56 24.15 0.74
CA TYR A 123 -4.74 24.99 0.68
C TYR A 123 -6.00 24.14 0.62
N ILE A 124 -7.10 24.68 1.12
CA ILE A 124 -8.42 24.03 1.12
C ILE A 124 -9.34 24.86 0.24
N HIS A 125 -9.91 24.24 -0.79
CA HIS A 125 -10.97 24.82 -1.61
C HIS A 125 -12.32 24.36 -1.08
N ALA A 126 -13.28 25.28 -0.97
CA ALA A 126 -14.60 24.98 -0.48
C ALA A 126 -15.61 26.00 -0.97
N GLU A 127 -16.21 25.72 -2.10
CA GLU A 127 -17.29 26.54 -2.65
C GLU A 127 -18.68 26.04 -2.23
N LYS A 128 -18.87 24.73 -2.04
CA LYS A 128 -20.13 24.10 -1.58
C LYS A 128 -19.80 22.91 -0.68
N ALA A 129 -20.76 22.50 0.13
CA ALA A 129 -20.60 21.40 1.09
C ALA A 129 -20.10 20.08 0.49
N ASN A 130 -20.28 19.85 -0.82
CA ASN A 130 -19.84 18.66 -1.54
C ASN A 130 -18.57 18.83 -2.36
N ASP A 131 -18.07 20.06 -2.55
CA ASP A 131 -16.90 20.38 -3.40
C ASP A 131 -15.70 20.84 -2.56
N THR A 132 -15.53 20.25 -1.37
CA THR A 132 -14.38 20.56 -0.52
C THR A 132 -13.23 19.60 -0.86
N TYR A 133 -12.12 20.16 -1.33
CA TYR A 133 -10.90 19.38 -1.62
C TYR A 133 -9.64 20.16 -1.24
N THR A 134 -8.55 19.42 -1.07
CA THR A 134 -7.24 19.99 -0.79
C THR A 134 -6.43 20.15 -2.07
N TYR A 135 -5.70 21.26 -2.18
CA TYR A 135 -4.80 21.56 -3.30
C TYR A 135 -3.53 22.25 -2.85
N GLY A 136 -2.61 22.50 -3.78
CA GLY A 136 -1.39 23.24 -3.50
C GLY A 136 -0.12 22.39 -3.64
N PRO A 137 1.06 23.00 -3.38
CA PRO A 137 2.36 22.36 -3.61
C PRO A 137 2.55 21.03 -2.88
N ALA A 138 2.05 20.91 -1.64
CA ALA A 138 2.12 19.65 -0.88
C ALA A 138 1.38 18.50 -1.57
N VAL A 139 0.19 18.77 -2.12
CA VAL A 139 -0.63 17.79 -2.84
C VAL A 139 0.01 17.42 -4.17
N ILE A 140 0.49 18.41 -4.95
CA ILE A 140 1.17 18.18 -6.22
C ILE A 140 2.43 17.33 -6.01
N LEU A 141 3.26 17.67 -5.01
CA LEU A 141 4.45 16.88 -4.68
C LEU A 141 4.07 15.43 -4.35
N THR A 142 3.04 15.21 -3.55
CA THR A 142 2.60 13.86 -3.16
C THR A 142 2.18 13.04 -4.38
N TYR A 143 1.34 13.58 -5.26
CA TYR A 143 0.88 12.86 -6.45
C TYR A 143 2.02 12.60 -7.44
N THR A 144 2.92 13.56 -7.64
CA THR A 144 4.10 13.34 -8.51
C THR A 144 5.03 12.28 -7.95
N LEU A 145 5.27 12.25 -6.63
CA LEU A 145 6.05 11.21 -5.99
C LEU A 145 5.38 9.84 -6.05
N ALA A 146 4.09 9.74 -5.74
CA ALA A 146 3.36 8.50 -5.84
C ALA A 146 3.39 7.94 -7.28
N ALA A 147 3.16 8.79 -8.28
CA ALA A 147 3.25 8.42 -9.69
C ALA A 147 4.68 7.97 -10.06
N SER A 148 5.71 8.68 -9.61
CA SER A 148 7.12 8.31 -9.85
C SER A 148 7.46 6.95 -9.25
N VAL A 149 6.99 6.65 -8.03
CA VAL A 149 7.19 5.35 -7.39
C VAL A 149 6.43 4.24 -8.13
N LEU A 150 5.23 4.49 -8.66
CA LEU A 150 4.50 3.51 -9.48
C LEU A 150 5.20 3.23 -10.81
N VAL A 151 5.75 4.26 -11.46
CA VAL A 151 6.58 4.08 -12.67
C VAL A 151 7.82 3.28 -12.34
N PHE A 152 8.53 3.63 -11.26
CA PHE A 152 9.69 2.88 -10.79
C PHE A 152 9.35 1.41 -10.49
N LEU A 153 8.23 1.15 -9.81
CA LEU A 153 7.73 -0.20 -9.53
C LEU A 153 7.45 -0.98 -10.83
N SER A 154 6.85 -0.33 -11.83
CA SER A 154 6.57 -0.94 -13.14
C SER A 154 7.85 -1.32 -13.88
N ILE A 155 8.87 -0.43 -13.85
CA ILE A 155 10.21 -0.67 -14.41
C ILE A 155 10.89 -1.83 -13.66
N LEU A 156 10.84 -1.85 -12.34
CA LEU A 156 11.39 -2.90 -11.49
C LEU A 156 10.79 -4.27 -11.83
N LEU A 157 9.46 -4.35 -11.97
CA LEU A 157 8.75 -5.57 -12.37
C LEU A 157 9.08 -6.02 -13.80
N HIS A 158 9.51 -5.12 -14.66
CA HIS A 158 9.92 -5.43 -16.02
C HIS A 158 11.36 -5.95 -16.08
N ILE A 159 12.31 -5.23 -15.46
CA ILE A 159 13.73 -5.57 -15.47
C ILE A 159 13.99 -6.89 -14.75
N HIS A 160 13.39 -7.11 -13.58
CA HIS A 160 13.63 -8.30 -12.78
C HIS A 160 12.57 -9.41 -13.03
N ARG A 161 11.96 -9.42 -14.22
CA ARG A 161 10.90 -10.36 -14.58
C ARG A 161 11.24 -11.84 -14.37
N ASN A 162 12.51 -12.21 -14.46
CA ASN A 162 12.98 -13.58 -14.31
C ASN A 162 13.22 -13.98 -12.85
N LYS A 163 13.40 -12.99 -11.94
CA LYS A 163 13.60 -13.23 -10.50
C LYS A 163 12.31 -13.16 -9.70
N ILE A 164 11.33 -12.40 -10.18
CA ILE A 164 10.06 -12.19 -9.48
C ILE A 164 9.08 -13.30 -9.86
N ASN A 165 8.44 -13.90 -8.84
CA ASN A 165 7.39 -14.89 -9.06
C ASN A 165 6.33 -14.37 -10.07
N PRO A 166 5.98 -15.16 -11.13
CA PRO A 166 5.03 -14.73 -12.16
C PRO A 166 3.65 -14.32 -11.59
N ASN A 167 3.19 -15.01 -10.55
CA ASN A 167 1.92 -14.68 -9.89
C ASN A 167 1.99 -13.32 -9.18
N ARG A 168 3.11 -13.03 -8.50
CA ARG A 168 3.34 -11.75 -7.84
C ARG A 168 3.42 -10.62 -8.85
N ARG A 169 4.14 -10.82 -9.94
CA ARG A 169 4.22 -9.83 -11.03
C ARG A 169 2.85 -9.51 -11.61
N ARG A 170 1.98 -10.53 -11.81
CA ARG A 170 0.60 -10.33 -12.28
C ARG A 170 -0.26 -9.60 -11.25
N ALA A 171 -0.15 -9.97 -9.97
CA ALA A 171 -0.88 -9.32 -8.89
C ALA A 171 -0.51 -7.83 -8.76
N MET A 172 0.79 -7.51 -8.77
CA MET A 172 1.28 -6.14 -8.67
C MET A 172 0.87 -5.29 -9.88
N ARG A 173 0.93 -5.83 -11.10
CA ARG A 173 0.45 -5.13 -12.31
C ARG A 173 -1.05 -4.86 -12.25
N GLY A 174 -1.84 -5.84 -11.80
CA GLY A 174 -3.28 -5.68 -11.60
C GLY A 174 -3.58 -4.57 -10.60
N TRP A 175 -2.85 -4.55 -9.48
CA TRP A 175 -3.02 -3.50 -8.48
C TRP A 175 -2.64 -2.11 -8.99
N ILE A 176 -1.51 -1.96 -9.70
CA ILE A 176 -1.12 -0.70 -10.34
C ILE A 176 -2.24 -0.23 -11.29
N GLY A 177 -2.80 -1.16 -12.10
CA GLY A 177 -3.92 -0.85 -13.00
C GLY A 177 -5.16 -0.34 -12.25
N VAL A 178 -5.56 -1.01 -11.17
CA VAL A 178 -6.69 -0.58 -10.31
C VAL A 178 -6.44 0.80 -9.72
N TRP A 179 -5.21 1.08 -9.28
CA TRP A 179 -4.85 2.38 -8.71
C TRP A 179 -4.89 3.51 -9.74
N ILE A 180 -4.38 3.27 -10.94
CA ILE A 180 -4.44 4.24 -12.04
C ILE A 180 -5.89 4.54 -12.42
N LEU A 181 -6.73 3.50 -12.56
CA LEU A 181 -8.16 3.67 -12.87
C LEU A 181 -8.88 4.46 -11.76
N ALA A 182 -8.65 4.13 -10.50
CA ALA A 182 -9.24 4.85 -9.39
C ALA A 182 -8.81 6.32 -9.36
N ALA A 183 -7.54 6.61 -9.61
CA ALA A 183 -7.02 7.98 -9.68
C ALA A 183 -7.66 8.76 -10.86
N GLN A 184 -7.81 8.14 -12.04
CA GLN A 184 -8.47 8.78 -13.19
C GLN A 184 -9.94 9.08 -12.92
N ILE A 185 -10.68 8.13 -12.33
CA ILE A 185 -12.09 8.35 -11.97
C ILE A 185 -12.21 9.46 -10.91
N GLN A 186 -11.31 9.48 -9.93
CA GLN A 186 -11.31 10.51 -8.89
C GLN A 186 -10.99 11.91 -9.44
N VAL A 187 -10.13 12.03 -10.46
CA VAL A 187 -9.87 13.31 -11.16
C VAL A 187 -11.11 13.80 -11.90
N LEU A 188 -11.90 12.89 -12.48
CA LEU A 188 -13.15 13.24 -13.18
C LEU A 188 -14.28 13.60 -12.21
N ASN A 189 -14.27 13.02 -11.01
CA ASN A 189 -15.26 13.28 -9.97
C ASN A 189 -14.60 13.24 -8.60
N ASN A 190 -14.19 14.40 -8.10
CA ASN A 190 -13.49 14.54 -6.80
C ASN A 190 -14.33 14.11 -5.59
N ALA A 191 -15.66 13.98 -5.75
CA ALA A 191 -16.54 13.45 -4.68
C ALA A 191 -16.36 11.94 -4.47
N LEU A 192 -15.82 11.23 -5.46
CA LEU A 192 -15.54 9.79 -5.38
C LEU A 192 -14.10 9.58 -4.90
N LEU A 193 -13.90 9.47 -3.62
CA LEU A 193 -12.58 9.23 -3.00
C LEU A 193 -12.19 7.75 -3.13
N LEU A 194 -11.72 7.35 -4.32
CA LEU A 194 -11.49 5.95 -4.68
C LEU A 194 -10.06 5.46 -4.43
N VAL A 195 -9.08 6.37 -4.35
CA VAL A 195 -7.64 6.00 -4.28
C VAL A 195 -7.32 5.18 -3.04
N GLY A 196 -7.88 5.55 -1.88
CA GLY A 196 -7.73 4.78 -0.64
C GLY A 196 -8.35 3.37 -0.75
N PHE A 197 -9.57 3.28 -1.29
CA PHE A 197 -10.25 2.01 -1.52
C PHE A 197 -9.51 1.12 -2.53
N ALA A 198 -8.92 1.71 -3.58
CA ALA A 198 -8.07 0.99 -4.54
C ALA A 198 -6.83 0.37 -3.85
N GLY A 199 -6.30 1.00 -2.81
CA GLY A 199 -5.29 0.40 -1.94
C GLY A 199 -5.78 -0.90 -1.29
N ALA A 200 -6.97 -0.90 -0.70
CA ALA A 200 -7.58 -2.09 -0.08
C ALA A 200 -7.85 -3.20 -1.10
N LEU A 201 -8.35 -2.87 -2.30
CA LEU A 201 -8.50 -3.83 -3.39
C LEU A 201 -7.15 -4.43 -3.81
N GLY A 202 -6.08 -3.65 -3.81
CA GLY A 202 -4.74 -4.12 -4.07
C GLY A 202 -4.25 -5.12 -3.03
N VAL A 203 -4.48 -4.86 -1.75
CA VAL A 203 -4.19 -5.82 -0.66
C VAL A 203 -4.97 -7.12 -0.86
N MET A 204 -6.24 -7.03 -1.26
CA MET A 204 -7.06 -8.20 -1.58
C MET A 204 -6.47 -9.01 -2.76
N ILE A 205 -6.06 -8.36 -3.84
CA ILE A 205 -5.45 -9.03 -5.00
C ILE A 205 -4.16 -9.76 -4.60
N ILE A 206 -3.31 -9.13 -3.76
CA ILE A 206 -2.08 -9.73 -3.25
C ILE A 206 -2.43 -10.93 -2.38
N TYR A 207 -3.36 -10.78 -1.42
CA TYR A 207 -3.78 -11.85 -0.54
C TYR A 207 -4.30 -13.06 -1.31
N LEU A 208 -5.27 -12.87 -2.19
CA LEU A 208 -5.89 -13.97 -2.94
C LEU A 208 -4.92 -14.71 -3.86
N ARG A 209 -3.90 -14.02 -4.39
CA ARG A 209 -2.97 -14.63 -5.35
C ARG A 209 -1.70 -15.19 -4.75
N LEU A 210 -1.28 -14.70 -3.59
CA LEU A 210 0.07 -14.94 -3.10
C LEU A 210 0.15 -15.36 -1.64
N GLU A 211 -0.65 -14.72 -0.81
CA GLU A 211 -0.54 -14.90 0.65
C GLU A 211 -1.68 -15.79 1.19
N ASN A 212 -2.56 -16.27 0.31
CA ASN A 212 -3.56 -17.26 0.70
C ASN A 212 -2.88 -18.63 0.91
N PRO A 213 -2.78 -19.13 2.15
CA PRO A 213 -2.10 -20.38 2.45
C PRO A 213 -2.75 -21.62 1.85
N GLU A 214 -4.06 -21.58 1.53
CA GLU A 214 -4.72 -22.67 0.84
C GLU A 214 -4.12 -22.96 -0.55
N ALA A 215 -3.51 -21.93 -1.18
CA ALA A 215 -2.77 -22.11 -2.43
C ALA A 215 -1.43 -22.83 -2.23
N ASN A 216 -0.95 -22.92 -0.99
CA ASN A 216 0.36 -23.48 -0.63
C ASN A 216 0.25 -24.86 0.06
N VAL A 217 -0.95 -25.34 0.31
CA VAL A 217 -1.22 -26.62 0.98
C VAL A 217 -1.84 -27.60 -0.01
N ASP A 218 -1.38 -28.83 0.03
CA ASP A 218 -2.01 -29.93 -0.65
C ASP A 218 -3.32 -30.29 0.08
N ARG A 219 -4.43 -30.34 -0.67
CA ARG A 219 -5.76 -30.53 -0.07
C ARG A 219 -6.00 -31.92 0.51
N GLU A 220 -5.31 -32.93 0.00
CA GLU A 220 -5.50 -34.31 0.46
C GLU A 220 -4.69 -34.60 1.72
N THR A 221 -3.47 -34.09 1.78
CA THR A 221 -2.54 -34.41 2.87
C THR A 221 -2.48 -33.33 3.96
N GLY A 222 -2.95 -32.10 3.68
CA GLY A 222 -2.82 -30.97 4.58
C GLY A 222 -1.37 -30.48 4.77
N LEU A 223 -0.41 -31.01 3.99
CA LEU A 223 0.99 -30.62 3.99
C LEU A 223 1.26 -29.54 2.95
N PHE A 224 2.45 -28.92 3.01
CA PHE A 224 2.85 -28.01 1.95
C PHE A 224 2.88 -28.73 0.59
N ASN A 225 2.32 -28.06 -0.42
CA ASN A 225 2.51 -28.54 -1.78
C ASN A 225 3.99 -28.39 -2.19
N GLN A 226 4.39 -29.11 -3.24
CA GLN A 226 5.78 -29.14 -3.70
C GLN A 226 6.39 -27.76 -3.89
N THR A 227 5.64 -26.81 -4.43
CA THR A 227 6.12 -25.44 -4.68
C THR A 227 6.40 -24.67 -3.39
N ALA A 228 5.49 -24.76 -2.42
CA ALA A 228 5.65 -24.11 -1.12
C ALA A 228 6.78 -24.75 -0.32
N PHE A 229 6.92 -26.07 -0.38
CA PHE A 229 8.01 -26.80 0.26
C PHE A 229 9.38 -26.40 -0.28
N LEU A 230 9.55 -26.34 -1.60
CA LEU A 230 10.81 -25.93 -2.24
C LEU A 230 11.19 -24.50 -1.88
N LEU A 231 10.23 -23.56 -1.92
CA LEU A 231 10.46 -22.17 -1.52
C LEU A 231 10.89 -22.06 -0.04
N TYR A 232 10.27 -22.83 0.82
CA TYR A 232 10.62 -22.88 2.25
C TYR A 232 12.03 -23.44 2.49
N MET A 233 12.37 -24.54 1.82
CA MET A 233 13.70 -25.15 1.92
C MET A 233 14.79 -24.22 1.39
N GLU A 234 14.55 -23.55 0.27
CA GLU A 234 15.49 -22.57 -0.30
C GLU A 234 15.76 -21.40 0.67
N GLN A 235 14.73 -20.88 1.33
CA GLN A 235 14.90 -19.85 2.35
C GLN A 235 15.67 -20.33 3.60
N LEU A 236 15.43 -21.57 4.06
CA LEU A 236 16.18 -22.14 5.17
C LEU A 236 17.66 -22.35 4.84
N LEU A 237 17.95 -22.81 3.63
CA LEU A 237 19.33 -23.00 3.18
C LEU A 237 20.07 -21.67 3.04
N ASN A 238 19.41 -20.65 2.55
CA ASN A 238 19.99 -19.30 2.42
C ASN A 238 20.22 -18.63 3.79
N GLN A 239 19.37 -18.89 4.80
CA GLN A 239 19.55 -18.40 6.17
C GLN A 239 20.72 -19.09 6.91
N LYS A 240 21.08 -20.32 6.53
CA LYS A 240 22.14 -21.08 7.18
C LYS A 240 23.53 -20.76 6.62
N ASN A 241 23.59 -20.07 5.48
CA ASN A 241 24.83 -19.64 4.81
C ASN A 241 25.20 -18.17 5.12
N ASP A 242 24.42 -17.49 5.95
CA ASP A 242 24.68 -16.19 6.57
C ASP A 242 25.11 -16.38 8.05
#